data_6c10221d5b949c8d835d43515db64986
#
_entry.id   6c10221d5b949c8d835d43515db64986
#
_cell.length_a   1.000
_cell.length_b   1.000
_cell.length_c   1.000
_cell.angle_alpha   90.00
_cell.angle_beta   90.00
_cell.angle_gamma   90.00
#
_symmetry.space_group_name_H-M   'P 1'
#
loop_
_entity.id
_entity.type
_entity.pdbx_description
1 polymer ?
#
loop_
_entity_poly.entity_id
_entity_poly.type
_entity_poly.pdbx_seq_one_letter_code
_entity_poly.pdbx_strand_id
1 'polypeptide(L)'
;MSVSDIEQELQEIYGYRLSTSAISIITDKVNQQVLDWQNRPLEPVYCIVWMDGIVFKVRQGGKVVNKTIYLAVGLNREGYKEILGMWLGQNESAAFWQGVMTDLKARGVEDILVTVTDNLNGFTGAITNVFPMANTQICVVHQIRNSARYVVWKDKKEFAEDMKLIYNAPNRDMAKAELERFAQKWGHKYPYAVQSWQNNWEELTVFFDFPLEIRKIIYTTNLIENLNGKIRKYTKNKMVFPTDESLKKSVFLSLMQISKKWTP
;
A
#
# COMPACT_ATOMS: atom_id res chain seq x y z
N MET A 1 -4.51 23.86 8.04
CA MET A 1 -5.07 24.53 9.23
C MET A 1 -3.96 24.69 10.23
N SER A 2 -3.64 25.91 10.62
CA SER A 2 -2.78 26.19 11.75
C SER A 2 -3.55 25.97 13.05
N VAL A 3 -2.87 25.99 14.21
CA VAL A 3 -3.54 25.92 15.52
C VAL A 3 -4.48 27.11 15.71
N SER A 4 -4.10 28.28 15.20
CA SER A 4 -4.93 29.50 15.20
C SER A 4 -6.20 29.34 14.36
N ASP A 5 -6.11 28.66 13.19
CA ASP A 5 -7.30 28.41 12.35
C ASP A 5 -8.30 27.49 13.07
N ILE A 6 -7.79 26.51 13.82
CA ILE A 6 -8.63 25.59 14.62
C ILE A 6 -9.30 26.36 15.78
N GLU A 7 -8.57 27.25 16.45
CA GLU A 7 -9.09 28.10 17.53
C GLU A 7 -10.22 28.98 17.01
N GLN A 8 -10.02 29.64 15.87
CA GLN A 8 -11.01 30.51 15.25
C GLN A 8 -12.25 29.70 14.82
N GLU A 9 -12.09 28.56 14.15
CA GLU A 9 -13.20 27.74 13.69
C GLU A 9 -14.02 27.16 14.86
N LEU A 10 -13.37 26.74 15.94
CA LEU A 10 -14.06 26.28 17.16
C LEU A 10 -14.85 27.40 17.84
N GLN A 11 -14.31 28.60 17.83
CA GLN A 11 -15.00 29.78 18.38
C GLN A 11 -16.20 30.20 17.54
N GLU A 12 -16.04 30.18 16.19
CA GLU A 12 -17.10 30.60 15.25
C GLU A 12 -18.26 29.61 15.20
N ILE A 13 -17.95 28.28 15.22
CA ILE A 13 -18.96 27.22 15.05
C ILE A 13 -19.59 26.80 16.38
N TYR A 14 -18.80 26.70 17.44
CA TYR A 14 -19.23 26.11 18.71
C TYR A 14 -19.23 27.08 19.90
N GLY A 15 -18.77 28.30 19.71
CA GLY A 15 -18.69 29.30 20.77
C GLY A 15 -17.63 28.99 21.86
N TYR A 16 -16.77 27.99 21.66
CA TYR A 16 -15.75 27.59 22.61
C TYR A 16 -14.40 28.22 22.27
N ARG A 17 -13.77 28.84 23.26
CA ARG A 17 -12.36 29.28 23.20
C ARG A 17 -11.47 28.19 23.76
N LEU A 18 -10.73 27.52 22.90
CA LEU A 18 -9.59 26.70 23.30
C LEU A 18 -8.31 27.49 23.05
N SER A 19 -7.47 27.60 24.07
CA SER A 19 -6.16 28.26 23.89
C SER A 19 -5.27 27.42 22.96
N THR A 20 -4.33 28.07 22.29
CA THR A 20 -3.31 27.39 21.47
C THR A 20 -2.56 26.30 22.26
N SER A 21 -2.32 26.54 23.57
CA SER A 21 -1.73 25.56 24.48
C SER A 21 -2.64 24.34 24.71
N ALA A 22 -3.94 24.53 24.89
CA ALA A 22 -4.88 23.42 25.04
C ALA A 22 -4.98 22.56 23.77
N ILE A 23 -5.00 23.19 22.60
CA ILE A 23 -4.98 22.48 21.30
C ILE A 23 -3.65 21.72 21.15
N SER A 24 -2.51 22.28 21.56
CA SER A 24 -1.23 21.59 21.56
C SER A 24 -1.25 20.36 22.46
N ILE A 25 -1.73 20.46 23.70
CA ILE A 25 -1.86 19.34 24.63
C ILE A 25 -2.74 18.22 24.06
N ILE A 26 -3.87 18.56 23.43
CA ILE A 26 -4.76 17.59 22.79
C ILE A 26 -4.04 16.89 21.62
N THR A 27 -3.32 17.66 20.81
CA THR A 27 -2.57 17.07 19.66
C THR A 27 -1.36 16.25 20.10
N ASP A 28 -0.76 16.55 21.25
CA ASP A 28 0.34 15.75 21.83
C ASP A 28 -0.15 14.39 22.35
N LYS A 29 -1.35 14.35 22.94
CA LYS A 29 -1.99 13.07 23.28
C LYS A 29 -2.19 12.17 22.05
N VAL A 30 -2.55 12.76 20.90
CA VAL A 30 -2.67 11.98 19.65
C VAL A 30 -1.31 11.46 19.19
N ASN A 31 -0.20 12.21 19.39
CA ASN A 31 1.14 11.72 19.09
C ASN A 31 1.48 10.46 19.91
N GLN A 32 1.17 10.47 21.22
CA GLN A 32 1.40 9.29 22.05
C GLN A 32 0.55 8.10 21.57
N GLN A 33 -0.71 8.32 21.23
CA GLN A 33 -1.56 7.29 20.67
C GLN A 33 -1.01 6.71 19.34
N VAL A 34 -0.44 7.54 18.49
CA VAL A 34 0.23 7.10 17.25
C VAL A 34 1.41 6.18 17.57
N LEU A 35 2.25 6.55 18.56
CA LEU A 35 3.40 5.77 18.98
C LEU A 35 2.98 4.43 19.59
N ASP A 36 2.01 4.46 20.52
CA ASP A 36 1.50 3.25 21.18
C ASP A 36 0.90 2.28 20.16
N TRP A 37 0.11 2.81 19.22
CA TRP A 37 -0.47 2.02 18.14
C TRP A 37 0.57 1.45 17.20
N GLN A 38 1.57 2.24 16.80
CA GLN A 38 2.64 1.79 15.90
C GLN A 38 3.51 0.71 16.55
N ASN A 39 3.75 0.79 17.86
CA ASN A 39 4.60 -0.15 18.60
C ASN A 39 3.85 -1.33 19.24
N ARG A 40 2.54 -1.42 19.05
CA ARG A 40 1.75 -2.50 19.65
C ARG A 40 2.20 -3.86 19.15
N PRO A 41 2.08 -4.94 19.97
CA PRO A 41 2.26 -6.30 19.51
C PRO A 41 1.34 -6.64 18.35
N LEU A 42 1.79 -7.52 17.46
CA LEU A 42 1.05 -8.04 16.31
C LEU A 42 0.86 -9.54 16.46
N GLU A 43 -0.05 -10.09 15.66
CA GLU A 43 -0.23 -11.53 15.57
C GLU A 43 1.02 -12.22 15.01
N PRO A 44 1.35 -13.44 15.45
CA PRO A 44 2.56 -14.12 15.00
C PRO A 44 2.51 -14.53 13.52
N VAL A 45 1.33 -14.76 12.96
CA VAL A 45 1.19 -15.23 11.57
C VAL A 45 0.13 -14.45 10.81
N TYR A 46 0.49 -13.98 9.63
CA TYR A 46 -0.44 -13.38 8.66
C TYR A 46 -0.48 -14.22 7.39
N CYS A 47 -1.69 -14.55 6.93
CA CYS A 47 -1.89 -15.29 5.68
C CYS A 47 -1.52 -14.41 4.47
N ILE A 48 -1.94 -13.16 4.47
CA ILE A 48 -1.63 -12.21 3.40
C ILE A 48 -1.29 -10.86 4.04
N VAL A 49 -0.25 -10.20 3.54
CA VAL A 49 0.08 -8.80 3.88
C VAL A 49 0.14 -7.98 2.60
N TRP A 50 -0.76 -7.01 2.46
CA TRP A 50 -0.74 -6.03 1.37
C TRP A 50 0.04 -4.80 1.81
N MET A 51 0.91 -4.30 0.93
CA MET A 51 1.69 -3.09 1.16
C MET A 51 1.56 -2.12 -0.01
N ASP A 52 1.38 -0.84 0.31
CA ASP A 52 1.23 0.22 -0.68
C ASP A 52 1.56 1.58 -0.06
N GLY A 53 1.85 2.58 -0.90
CA GLY A 53 2.22 3.90 -0.49
C GLY A 53 1.23 4.99 -0.93
N ILE A 54 1.04 5.99 -0.08
CA ILE A 54 0.28 7.21 -0.40
C ILE A 54 1.21 8.42 -0.35
N VAL A 55 1.34 9.14 -1.47
CA VAL A 55 2.13 10.36 -1.54
C VAL A 55 1.34 11.55 -1.01
N PHE A 56 1.99 12.33 -0.15
CA PHE A 56 1.51 13.59 0.42
C PHE A 56 2.55 14.70 0.24
N LYS A 57 2.09 15.95 0.30
CA LYS A 57 2.95 17.13 0.31
C LYS A 57 3.17 17.59 1.74
N VAL A 58 4.43 17.81 2.13
CA VAL A 58 4.83 18.22 3.48
C VAL A 58 5.80 19.39 3.38
N ARG A 59 5.73 20.35 4.32
CA ARG A 59 6.72 21.41 4.45
C ARG A 59 7.96 20.90 5.19
N GLN A 60 9.12 21.13 4.60
CA GLN A 60 10.42 20.78 5.19
C GLN A 60 11.45 21.83 4.76
N GLY A 61 12.11 22.48 5.73
CA GLY A 61 13.13 23.48 5.45
C GLY A 61 12.64 24.63 4.54
N GLY A 62 11.42 25.10 4.75
CA GLY A 62 10.81 26.18 3.94
C GLY A 62 10.29 25.74 2.55
N LYS A 63 10.52 24.51 2.15
CA LYS A 63 10.08 23.95 0.85
C LYS A 63 8.93 22.96 1.01
N VAL A 64 8.17 22.75 -0.06
CA VAL A 64 7.17 21.68 -0.13
C VAL A 64 7.82 20.48 -0.83
N VAL A 65 7.86 19.37 -0.14
CA VAL A 65 8.41 18.09 -0.65
C VAL A 65 7.35 17.01 -0.66
N ASN A 66 7.49 16.04 -1.56
CA ASN A 66 6.66 14.85 -1.55
C ASN A 66 7.23 13.86 -0.53
N LYS A 67 6.35 13.31 0.30
CA LYS A 67 6.65 12.20 1.21
C LYS A 67 5.61 11.12 1.06
N THR A 68 6.01 9.88 1.20
CA THR A 68 5.11 8.73 1.09
C THR A 68 4.86 8.15 2.48
N ILE A 69 3.59 7.96 2.83
CA ILE A 69 3.19 7.08 3.92
C ILE A 69 2.96 5.71 3.31
N TYR A 70 3.78 4.75 3.73
CA TYR A 70 3.61 3.33 3.40
C TYR A 70 2.74 2.68 4.47
N LEU A 71 1.80 1.86 4.02
CA LEU A 71 0.85 1.14 4.86
C LEU A 71 1.02 -0.37 4.65
N ALA A 72 0.84 -1.13 5.71
CA ALA A 72 0.70 -2.58 5.63
C ALA A 72 -0.65 -2.98 6.23
N VAL A 73 -1.37 -3.84 5.52
CA VAL A 73 -2.63 -4.45 5.99
C VAL A 73 -2.44 -5.96 5.97
N GLY A 74 -2.63 -6.59 7.12
CA GLY A 74 -2.56 -8.04 7.28
C GLY A 74 -3.94 -8.69 7.28
N LEU A 75 -4.03 -9.91 6.76
CA LEU A 75 -5.12 -10.85 6.97
C LEU A 75 -4.60 -11.94 7.90
N ASN A 76 -5.16 -12.05 9.10
CA ASN A 76 -4.75 -13.07 10.05
C ASN A 76 -5.37 -14.45 9.75
N ARG A 77 -5.05 -15.45 10.56
CA ARG A 77 -5.52 -16.84 10.39
C ARG A 77 -7.03 -17.00 10.56
N GLU A 78 -7.66 -16.13 11.32
CA GLU A 78 -9.09 -16.09 11.59
C GLU A 78 -9.88 -15.34 10.50
N GLY A 79 -9.20 -14.78 9.49
CA GLY A 79 -9.83 -14.02 8.41
C GLY A 79 -10.08 -12.54 8.73
N TYR A 80 -9.58 -12.02 9.84
CA TYR A 80 -9.71 -10.61 10.18
C TYR A 80 -8.60 -9.77 9.53
N LYS A 81 -9.01 -8.59 9.08
CA LYS A 81 -8.12 -7.58 8.52
C LYS A 81 -7.60 -6.65 9.60
N GLU A 82 -6.31 -6.41 9.61
CA GLU A 82 -5.65 -5.51 10.54
C GLU A 82 -4.68 -4.57 9.81
N ILE A 83 -4.64 -3.28 10.21
CA ILE A 83 -3.62 -2.35 9.74
C ILE A 83 -2.39 -2.55 10.61
N LEU A 84 -1.31 -3.11 10.05
CA LEU A 84 -0.12 -3.49 10.81
C LEU A 84 0.71 -2.28 11.23
N GLY A 85 0.74 -1.24 10.39
CA GLY A 85 1.48 -0.03 10.69
C GLY A 85 1.48 0.97 9.55
N MET A 86 2.12 2.12 9.81
CA MET A 86 2.40 3.17 8.84
C MET A 86 3.83 3.66 8.98
N TRP A 87 4.54 3.79 7.87
CA TRP A 87 5.94 4.24 7.84
C TRP A 87 6.08 5.40 6.87
N LEU A 88 6.77 6.45 7.32
CA LEU A 88 7.03 7.63 6.49
C LEU A 88 8.39 7.48 5.81
N GLY A 89 8.42 7.58 4.49
CA GLY A 89 9.63 7.57 3.68
C GLY A 89 9.68 8.71 2.67
N GLN A 90 10.88 9.23 2.39
CA GLN A 90 11.11 10.13 1.26
C GLN A 90 11.47 9.37 0.00
N ASN A 91 12.28 8.33 0.16
CA ASN A 91 12.74 7.47 -0.92
C ASN A 91 12.41 6.02 -0.58
N GLU A 92 11.88 5.34 -1.56
CA GLU A 92 11.71 3.90 -1.52
C GLU A 92 13.03 3.22 -1.84
N SER A 93 13.52 2.40 -0.91
CA SER A 93 14.77 1.67 -1.05
C SER A 93 14.71 0.31 -0.38
N ALA A 94 15.60 -0.59 -0.76
CA ALA A 94 15.73 -1.89 -0.09
C ALA A 94 15.98 -1.74 1.43
N ALA A 95 16.78 -0.76 1.84
CA ALA A 95 17.05 -0.47 3.25
C ALA A 95 15.80 0.01 3.99
N PHE A 96 14.96 0.82 3.37
CA PHE A 96 13.67 1.24 3.93
C PHE A 96 12.77 0.02 4.17
N TRP A 97 12.61 -0.85 3.17
CA TRP A 97 11.79 -2.05 3.30
C TRP A 97 12.35 -3.06 4.30
N GLN A 98 13.67 -3.18 4.36
CA GLN A 98 14.33 -3.98 5.40
C GLN A 98 13.96 -3.47 6.80
N GLY A 99 13.94 -2.15 7.01
CA GLY A 99 13.49 -1.54 8.27
C GLY A 99 12.03 -1.84 8.60
N VAL A 100 11.13 -1.77 7.60
CA VAL A 100 9.70 -2.11 7.77
C VAL A 100 9.52 -3.57 8.17
N MET A 101 10.19 -4.50 7.47
CA MET A 101 10.11 -5.93 7.81
C MET A 101 10.68 -6.23 9.20
N THR A 102 11.80 -5.60 9.56
CA THR A 102 12.40 -5.73 10.90
C THR A 102 11.49 -5.20 11.99
N ASP A 103 10.78 -4.08 11.75
CA ASP A 103 9.77 -3.54 12.68
C ASP A 103 8.61 -4.53 12.89
N LEU A 104 8.07 -5.10 11.82
CA LEU A 104 7.03 -6.13 11.93
C LEU A 104 7.50 -7.33 12.76
N LYS A 105 8.72 -7.82 12.52
CA LYS A 105 9.30 -8.93 13.26
C LYS A 105 9.53 -8.58 14.74
N ALA A 106 10.04 -7.39 15.04
CA ALA A 106 10.25 -6.92 16.41
C ALA A 106 8.93 -6.80 17.20
N ARG A 107 7.82 -6.59 16.52
CA ARG A 107 6.47 -6.50 17.09
C ARG A 107 5.76 -7.84 17.20
N GLY A 108 6.44 -8.95 16.92
CA GLY A 108 5.95 -10.31 17.15
C GLY A 108 5.51 -11.08 15.90
N VAL A 109 5.62 -10.51 14.70
CA VAL A 109 5.34 -11.27 13.47
C VAL A 109 6.44 -12.30 13.25
N GLU A 110 6.08 -13.57 13.28
CA GLU A 110 6.99 -14.70 13.07
C GLU A 110 7.02 -15.13 11.60
N ASP A 111 5.85 -15.14 10.94
CA ASP A 111 5.72 -15.58 9.55
C ASP A 111 4.62 -14.83 8.78
N ILE A 112 4.84 -14.73 7.46
CA ILE A 112 3.90 -14.19 6.48
C ILE A 112 3.86 -15.15 5.30
N LEU A 113 2.67 -15.69 4.94
CA LEU A 113 2.59 -16.65 3.85
C LEU A 113 2.71 -15.97 2.48
N VAL A 114 2.01 -14.85 2.27
CA VAL A 114 2.05 -14.09 1.02
C VAL A 114 2.13 -12.60 1.30
N THR A 115 3.09 -11.93 0.69
CA THR A 115 3.14 -10.47 0.63
C THR A 115 2.71 -10.00 -0.75
N VAL A 116 1.89 -8.95 -0.81
CA VAL A 116 1.36 -8.40 -2.07
C VAL A 116 1.77 -6.94 -2.20
N THR A 117 2.45 -6.60 -3.29
CA THR A 117 3.03 -5.27 -3.51
C THR A 117 2.94 -4.79 -4.95
N ASP A 118 3.32 -3.56 -5.19
CA ASP A 118 3.37 -2.87 -6.48
C ASP A 118 4.67 -3.06 -7.25
N ASN A 119 5.37 -4.16 -7.21
CA ASN A 119 6.69 -4.29 -7.83
C ASN A 119 7.69 -3.22 -7.33
N LEU A 120 7.82 -3.13 -6.03
CA LEU A 120 8.67 -2.15 -5.35
C LEU A 120 10.14 -2.60 -5.40
N ASN A 121 11.03 -1.69 -5.81
CA ASN A 121 12.46 -2.01 -5.94
C ASN A 121 13.08 -2.45 -4.62
N GLY A 122 13.73 -3.63 -4.62
CA GLY A 122 14.39 -4.21 -3.44
C GLY A 122 13.46 -4.76 -2.37
N PHE A 123 12.14 -4.79 -2.61
CA PHE A 123 11.15 -5.28 -1.68
C PHE A 123 11.26 -6.79 -1.46
N THR A 124 11.29 -7.58 -2.54
CA THR A 124 11.40 -9.04 -2.47
C THR A 124 12.63 -9.48 -1.68
N GLY A 125 13.80 -8.84 -1.91
CA GLY A 125 15.00 -9.11 -1.14
C GLY A 125 14.86 -8.78 0.35
N ALA A 126 14.22 -7.66 0.70
CA ALA A 126 13.99 -7.28 2.09
C ALA A 126 13.05 -8.27 2.81
N ILE A 127 12.01 -8.75 2.13
CA ILE A 127 11.12 -9.78 2.68
C ILE A 127 11.85 -11.08 2.90
N THR A 128 12.55 -11.60 1.90
CA THR A 128 13.25 -12.89 1.98
C THR A 128 14.30 -12.90 3.08
N ASN A 129 14.94 -11.76 3.35
CA ASN A 129 15.91 -11.64 4.44
C ASN A 129 15.29 -11.77 5.84
N VAL A 130 14.05 -11.32 6.04
CA VAL A 130 13.40 -11.28 7.37
C VAL A 130 12.39 -12.41 7.51
N PHE A 131 11.63 -12.71 6.45
CA PHE A 131 10.62 -13.75 6.36
C PHE A 131 10.92 -14.68 5.18
N PRO A 132 11.89 -15.60 5.32
CA PRO A 132 12.40 -16.41 4.21
C PRO A 132 11.37 -17.35 3.59
N MET A 133 10.31 -17.67 4.32
CA MET A 133 9.22 -18.55 3.84
C MET A 133 8.10 -17.78 3.14
N ALA A 134 8.14 -16.44 3.18
CA ALA A 134 7.10 -15.60 2.57
C ALA A 134 7.20 -15.60 1.05
N ASN A 135 6.08 -15.86 0.38
CA ASN A 135 5.96 -15.67 -1.05
C ASN A 135 5.67 -14.19 -1.37
N THR A 136 6.33 -13.64 -2.37
CA THR A 136 6.06 -12.28 -2.84
C THR A 136 5.23 -12.31 -4.12
N GLN A 137 4.05 -11.73 -4.08
CA GLN A 137 3.16 -11.53 -5.24
C GLN A 137 3.20 -10.07 -5.67
N ILE A 138 3.56 -9.81 -6.92
CA ILE A 138 3.37 -8.50 -7.54
C ILE A 138 1.90 -8.34 -7.94
N CYS A 139 1.32 -7.18 -7.64
CA CYS A 139 -0.05 -6.87 -8.00
C CYS A 139 -0.26 -6.89 -9.52
N VAL A 140 -1.06 -7.82 -10.01
CA VAL A 140 -1.37 -7.95 -11.43
C VAL A 140 -2.08 -6.70 -11.97
N VAL A 141 -2.94 -6.06 -11.17
CA VAL A 141 -3.64 -4.82 -11.58
C VAL A 141 -2.65 -3.68 -11.83
N HIS A 142 -1.64 -3.52 -10.97
CA HIS A 142 -0.59 -2.53 -11.17
C HIS A 142 0.29 -2.87 -12.39
N GLN A 143 0.61 -4.14 -12.59
CA GLN A 143 1.33 -4.59 -13.79
C GLN A 143 0.57 -4.25 -15.07
N ILE A 144 -0.75 -4.49 -15.09
CA ILE A 144 -1.62 -4.15 -16.23
C ILE A 144 -1.61 -2.64 -16.48
N ARG A 145 -1.81 -1.83 -15.43
CA ARG A 145 -1.81 -0.36 -15.53
C ARG A 145 -0.47 0.18 -16.06
N ASN A 146 0.63 -0.37 -15.56
CA ASN A 146 1.97 0.02 -15.99
C ASN A 146 2.21 -0.35 -17.46
N SER A 147 1.84 -1.57 -17.87
CA SER A 147 1.92 -2.00 -19.27
C SER A 147 1.10 -1.12 -20.22
N ALA A 148 -0.12 -0.77 -19.80
CA ALA A 148 -1.04 0.06 -20.60
C ALA A 148 -0.57 1.51 -20.81
N ARG A 149 0.41 2.01 -20.03
CA ARG A 149 1.00 3.37 -20.25
C ARG A 149 1.74 3.49 -21.57
N TYR A 150 2.31 2.40 -22.05
CA TYR A 150 3.09 2.34 -23.30
C TYR A 150 2.23 2.12 -24.54
N VAL A 151 0.90 1.88 -24.36
CA VAL A 151 0.01 1.47 -25.43
C VAL A 151 -0.81 2.65 -25.95
N VAL A 152 -0.80 2.85 -27.27
CA VAL A 152 -1.62 3.89 -27.93
C VAL A 152 -3.10 3.57 -27.77
N TRP A 153 -3.93 4.62 -27.74
CA TRP A 153 -5.36 4.52 -27.42
C TRP A 153 -6.11 3.44 -28.23
N LYS A 154 -5.87 3.37 -29.52
CA LYS A 154 -6.56 2.44 -30.45
C LYS A 154 -6.32 0.96 -30.10
N ASP A 155 -5.19 0.64 -29.50
CA ASP A 155 -4.81 -0.75 -29.19
C ASP A 155 -5.17 -1.15 -27.76
N LYS A 156 -5.47 -0.16 -26.85
CA LYS A 156 -5.62 -0.40 -25.42
C LYS A 156 -6.66 -1.48 -25.09
N LYS A 157 -7.77 -1.51 -25.82
CA LYS A 157 -8.84 -2.47 -25.54
C LYS A 157 -8.39 -3.89 -25.83
N GLU A 158 -7.88 -4.14 -27.04
CA GLU A 158 -7.43 -5.46 -27.47
C GLU A 158 -6.21 -5.93 -26.66
N PHE A 159 -5.27 -5.02 -26.38
CA PHE A 159 -4.12 -5.30 -25.52
C PHE A 159 -4.53 -5.71 -24.10
N ALA A 160 -5.55 -5.06 -23.52
CA ALA A 160 -6.06 -5.42 -22.21
C ALA A 160 -6.82 -6.76 -22.20
N GLU A 161 -7.55 -7.06 -23.27
CA GLU A 161 -8.24 -8.34 -23.45
C GLU A 161 -7.23 -9.50 -23.57
N ASP A 162 -6.15 -9.32 -24.32
CA ASP A 162 -5.09 -10.32 -24.44
C ASP A 162 -4.33 -10.51 -23.10
N MET A 163 -4.00 -9.44 -22.36
CA MET A 163 -3.43 -9.57 -21.02
C MET A 163 -4.34 -10.35 -20.07
N LYS A 164 -5.68 -10.19 -20.22
CA LYS A 164 -6.65 -10.88 -19.38
C LYS A 164 -6.57 -12.40 -19.51
N LEU A 165 -6.20 -12.92 -20.68
CA LEU A 165 -6.04 -14.35 -20.91
C LEU A 165 -4.89 -14.92 -20.06
N ILE A 166 -3.84 -14.14 -19.81
CA ILE A 166 -2.69 -14.55 -19.00
C ILE A 166 -3.11 -14.81 -17.55
N TYR A 167 -3.69 -13.80 -16.88
CA TYR A 167 -3.96 -13.91 -15.44
C TYR A 167 -5.29 -14.63 -15.11
N ASN A 168 -6.14 -14.87 -16.09
CA ASN A 168 -7.34 -15.70 -15.94
C ASN A 168 -7.14 -17.15 -16.39
N ALA A 169 -5.94 -17.52 -16.78
CA ALA A 169 -5.65 -18.91 -17.15
C ALA A 169 -5.91 -19.86 -15.97
N PRO A 170 -6.28 -21.12 -16.21
CA PRO A 170 -6.57 -22.09 -15.16
C PRO A 170 -5.34 -22.43 -14.29
N ASN A 171 -4.16 -22.43 -14.89
CA ASN A 171 -2.89 -22.75 -14.23
C ASN A 171 -1.72 -21.94 -14.84
N ARG A 172 -0.55 -22.06 -14.20
CA ARG A 172 0.67 -21.33 -14.59
C ARG A 172 1.17 -21.70 -16.00
N ASP A 173 1.06 -22.97 -16.41
CA ASP A 173 1.53 -23.43 -17.72
C ASP A 173 0.69 -22.84 -18.85
N MET A 174 -0.63 -22.83 -18.69
CA MET A 174 -1.53 -22.19 -19.64
C MET A 174 -1.33 -20.67 -19.67
N ALA A 175 -1.11 -20.04 -18.51
CA ALA A 175 -0.78 -18.63 -18.43
C ALA A 175 0.53 -18.32 -19.18
N LYS A 176 1.53 -19.20 -19.09
CA LYS A 176 2.79 -19.06 -19.83
C LYS A 176 2.58 -19.12 -21.34
N ALA A 177 1.77 -20.04 -21.82
CA ALA A 177 1.41 -20.13 -23.24
C ALA A 177 0.69 -18.86 -23.73
N GLU A 178 -0.20 -18.29 -22.91
CA GLU A 178 -0.86 -17.02 -23.23
C GLU A 178 0.12 -15.83 -23.23
N LEU A 179 1.11 -15.81 -22.32
CA LEU A 179 2.17 -14.80 -22.35
C LEU A 179 3.00 -14.89 -23.62
N GLU A 180 3.31 -16.10 -24.11
CA GLU A 180 4.05 -16.29 -25.36
C GLU A 180 3.26 -15.80 -26.57
N ARG A 181 1.94 -16.08 -26.64
CA ARG A 181 1.04 -15.52 -27.67
C ARG A 181 1.00 -13.98 -27.61
N PHE A 182 0.88 -13.46 -26.40
CA PHE A 182 0.88 -12.03 -26.14
C PHE A 182 2.21 -11.40 -26.62
N ALA A 183 3.34 -12.05 -26.35
CA ALA A 183 4.65 -11.59 -26.75
C ALA A 183 4.83 -11.62 -28.30
N GLN A 184 4.35 -12.66 -28.98
CA GLN A 184 4.35 -12.75 -30.42
C GLN A 184 3.54 -11.62 -31.08
N LYS A 185 2.35 -11.34 -30.54
CA LYS A 185 1.44 -10.32 -31.09
C LYS A 185 1.93 -8.90 -30.84
N TRP A 186 2.37 -8.61 -29.60
CA TRP A 186 2.62 -7.25 -29.13
C TRP A 186 4.09 -6.89 -28.98
N GLY A 187 5.00 -7.86 -28.97
CA GLY A 187 6.42 -7.67 -28.68
C GLY A 187 7.12 -6.69 -29.61
N HIS A 188 6.78 -6.70 -30.90
CA HIS A 188 7.33 -5.74 -31.86
C HIS A 188 6.90 -4.30 -31.59
N LYS A 189 5.63 -4.13 -31.16
CA LYS A 189 5.03 -2.80 -31.01
C LYS A 189 5.22 -2.22 -29.62
N TYR A 190 5.17 -3.08 -28.60
CA TYR A 190 5.24 -2.70 -27.19
C TYR A 190 6.25 -3.56 -26.41
N PRO A 191 7.53 -3.58 -26.80
CA PRO A 191 8.54 -4.48 -26.23
C PRO A 191 8.70 -4.31 -24.72
N TYR A 192 8.67 -3.08 -24.20
CA TYR A 192 8.79 -2.81 -22.77
C TYR A 192 7.65 -3.41 -21.94
N ALA A 193 6.42 -3.36 -22.46
CA ALA A 193 5.27 -3.94 -21.77
C ALA A 193 5.40 -5.46 -21.69
N VAL A 194 5.74 -6.11 -22.81
CA VAL A 194 5.96 -7.57 -22.86
C VAL A 194 7.11 -8.00 -21.95
N GLN A 195 8.25 -7.31 -22.04
CA GLN A 195 9.43 -7.60 -21.24
C GLN A 195 9.17 -7.45 -19.74
N SER A 196 8.36 -6.47 -19.35
CA SER A 196 7.96 -6.28 -17.96
C SER A 196 7.18 -7.49 -17.40
N TRP A 197 6.31 -8.13 -18.18
CA TRP A 197 5.63 -9.36 -17.80
C TRP A 197 6.58 -10.54 -17.71
N GLN A 198 7.52 -10.64 -18.65
CA GLN A 198 8.51 -11.72 -18.68
C GLN A 198 9.50 -11.64 -17.52
N ASN A 199 9.98 -10.42 -17.22
CA ASN A 199 10.96 -10.20 -16.15
C ASN A 199 10.37 -10.43 -14.74
N ASN A 200 9.09 -10.14 -14.58
CA ASN A 200 8.41 -10.28 -13.28
C ASN A 200 7.57 -11.57 -13.19
N TRP A 201 7.78 -12.52 -14.09
CA TRP A 201 6.91 -13.69 -14.24
C TRP A 201 6.71 -14.48 -12.94
N GLU A 202 7.79 -14.76 -12.23
CA GLU A 202 7.75 -15.58 -11.02
C GLU A 202 6.90 -14.89 -9.93
N GLU A 203 7.15 -13.62 -9.67
CA GLU A 203 6.41 -12.86 -8.66
C GLU A 203 4.99 -12.49 -9.11
N LEU A 204 4.73 -12.40 -10.41
CA LEU A 204 3.39 -12.15 -10.94
C LEU A 204 2.47 -13.38 -10.87
N THR A 205 3.02 -14.57 -10.82
CA THR A 205 2.29 -15.82 -10.96
C THR A 205 2.21 -16.68 -9.70
N VAL A 206 2.70 -16.18 -8.57
CA VAL A 206 2.61 -16.84 -7.25
C VAL A 206 1.17 -17.23 -6.91
N PHE A 207 0.19 -16.41 -7.27
CA PHE A 207 -1.21 -16.70 -6.99
C PHE A 207 -1.74 -18.00 -7.62
N PHE A 208 -1.10 -18.54 -8.67
CA PHE A 208 -1.49 -19.82 -9.25
C PHE A 208 -1.25 -21.01 -8.32
N ASP A 209 -0.37 -20.88 -7.33
CA ASP A 209 -0.08 -21.91 -6.34
C ASP A 209 -1.20 -22.05 -5.28
N PHE A 210 -2.20 -21.18 -5.34
CA PHE A 210 -3.32 -21.12 -4.39
C PHE A 210 -4.65 -21.53 -5.04
N PRO A 211 -5.63 -21.99 -4.23
CA PRO A 211 -6.99 -22.29 -4.69
C PRO A 211 -7.64 -21.12 -5.42
N LEU A 212 -8.49 -21.41 -6.41
CA LEU A 212 -9.16 -20.42 -7.27
C LEU A 212 -9.91 -19.35 -6.47
N GLU A 213 -10.55 -19.76 -5.37
CA GLU A 213 -11.40 -18.93 -4.52
C GLU A 213 -10.64 -17.75 -3.89
N ILE A 214 -9.35 -17.94 -3.60
CA ILE A 214 -8.52 -16.91 -2.95
C ILE A 214 -7.55 -16.20 -3.90
N ARG A 215 -7.38 -16.69 -5.14
CA ARG A 215 -6.43 -16.09 -6.10
C ARG A 215 -6.67 -14.59 -6.29
N LYS A 216 -7.94 -14.17 -6.41
CA LYS A 216 -8.30 -12.78 -6.65
C LYS A 216 -7.87 -11.85 -5.52
N ILE A 217 -7.91 -12.29 -4.28
CA ILE A 217 -7.45 -11.48 -3.14
C ILE A 217 -5.93 -11.43 -3.05
N ILE A 218 -5.22 -12.41 -3.63
CA ILE A 218 -3.75 -12.46 -3.68
C ILE A 218 -3.21 -11.59 -4.80
N TYR A 219 -3.71 -11.73 -6.04
CA TYR A 219 -3.14 -11.01 -7.18
C TYR A 219 -3.60 -9.54 -7.33
N THR A 220 -4.42 -9.03 -6.39
CA THR A 220 -4.88 -7.63 -6.43
C THR A 220 -4.57 -6.90 -5.14
N THR A 221 -4.27 -5.60 -5.25
CA THR A 221 -4.15 -4.68 -4.12
C THR A 221 -5.43 -3.87 -3.86
N ASN A 222 -6.58 -4.30 -4.39
CA ASN A 222 -7.84 -3.57 -4.29
C ASN A 222 -8.22 -3.19 -2.85
N LEU A 223 -7.87 -4.04 -1.87
CA LEU A 223 -8.13 -3.78 -0.46
C LEU A 223 -7.38 -2.55 0.03
N ILE A 224 -6.07 -2.51 -0.20
CA ILE A 224 -5.24 -1.40 0.26
C ILE A 224 -5.45 -0.14 -0.60
N GLU A 225 -5.71 -0.29 -1.92
CA GLU A 225 -6.12 0.84 -2.77
C GLU A 225 -7.42 1.49 -2.29
N ASN A 226 -8.42 0.69 -1.86
CA ASN A 226 -9.66 1.21 -1.29
C ASN A 226 -9.40 1.94 0.04
N LEU A 227 -8.53 1.40 0.89
CA LEU A 227 -8.07 2.07 2.12
C LEU A 227 -7.42 3.41 1.80
N ASN A 228 -6.49 3.44 0.84
CA ASN A 228 -5.81 4.64 0.38
C ASN A 228 -6.79 5.69 -0.16
N GLY A 229 -7.80 5.25 -0.93
CA GLY A 229 -8.88 6.11 -1.43
C GLY A 229 -9.71 6.73 -0.30
N LYS A 230 -10.00 5.98 0.76
CA LYS A 230 -10.70 6.48 1.96
C LYS A 230 -9.84 7.49 2.72
N ILE A 231 -8.55 7.20 2.94
CA ILE A 231 -7.62 8.13 3.60
C ILE A 231 -7.56 9.46 2.82
N ARG A 232 -7.46 9.41 1.48
CA ARG A 232 -7.49 10.61 0.63
C ARG A 232 -8.76 11.44 0.82
N LYS A 233 -9.93 10.82 1.05
CA LYS A 233 -11.16 11.55 1.36
C LYS A 233 -11.07 12.31 2.68
N TYR A 234 -10.53 11.69 3.73
CA TYR A 234 -10.34 12.35 5.04
C TYR A 234 -9.30 13.45 5.02
N THR A 235 -8.30 13.35 4.14
CA THR A 235 -7.19 14.30 4.03
C THR A 235 -7.38 15.32 2.89
N LYS A 236 -8.47 15.25 2.13
CA LYS A 236 -8.72 16.03 0.89
C LYS A 236 -8.54 17.54 1.07
N ASN A 237 -8.95 18.07 2.21
CA ASN A 237 -8.90 19.52 2.49
C ASN A 237 -7.50 20.01 2.88
N LYS A 238 -6.53 19.10 3.04
CA LYS A 238 -5.14 19.41 3.41
C LYS A 238 -4.23 19.25 2.19
N MET A 239 -4.02 20.35 1.46
CA MET A 239 -3.15 20.34 0.27
C MET A 239 -1.68 20.11 0.63
N VAL A 240 -1.22 20.64 1.77
CA VAL A 240 0.16 20.53 2.27
C VAL A 240 0.12 20.41 3.79
N PHE A 241 0.83 19.42 4.32
CA PHE A 241 0.98 19.25 5.77
C PHE A 241 2.14 20.09 6.29
N PRO A 242 1.99 20.77 7.45
CA PRO A 242 3.04 21.62 8.01
C PRO A 242 4.26 20.82 8.49
N THR A 243 4.08 19.61 9.03
CA THR A 243 5.14 18.73 9.53
C THR A 243 4.83 17.27 9.28
N ASP A 244 5.83 16.41 9.44
CA ASP A 244 5.69 14.95 9.37
C ASP A 244 4.75 14.41 10.46
N GLU A 245 4.82 14.95 11.67
CA GLU A 245 3.95 14.58 12.79
C GLU A 245 2.49 14.91 12.47
N SER A 246 2.22 16.07 11.88
CA SER A 246 0.88 16.48 11.49
C SER A 246 0.30 15.55 10.41
N LEU A 247 1.13 15.09 9.46
CA LEU A 247 0.76 14.10 8.47
C LEU A 247 0.45 12.76 9.14
N LYS A 248 1.36 12.24 9.98
CA LYS A 248 1.15 10.97 10.69
C LYS A 248 -0.12 10.97 11.54
N LYS A 249 -0.35 12.04 12.32
CA LYS A 249 -1.61 12.21 13.11
C LYS A 249 -2.85 12.14 12.23
N SER A 250 -2.86 12.85 11.12
CA SER A 250 -4.02 12.90 10.22
C SER A 250 -4.31 11.54 9.57
N VAL A 251 -3.26 10.83 9.15
CA VAL A 251 -3.40 9.48 8.58
C VAL A 251 -3.86 8.50 9.66
N PHE A 252 -3.23 8.51 10.85
CA PHE A 252 -3.63 7.65 11.97
C PHE A 252 -5.11 7.81 12.33
N LEU A 253 -5.59 9.03 12.52
CA LEU A 253 -7.00 9.28 12.84
C LEU A 253 -7.94 8.79 11.74
N SER A 254 -7.53 8.93 10.47
CA SER A 254 -8.27 8.38 9.33
C SER A 254 -8.32 6.86 9.38
N LEU A 255 -7.20 6.20 9.69
CA LEU A 255 -7.12 4.74 9.83
C LEU A 255 -8.03 4.23 10.95
N MET A 256 -8.02 4.90 12.11
CA MET A 256 -8.88 4.53 13.25
C MET A 256 -10.37 4.63 12.91
N GLN A 257 -10.78 5.64 12.14
CA GLN A 257 -12.18 5.77 11.70
C GLN A 257 -12.58 4.72 10.65
N ILE A 258 -11.65 4.37 9.76
CA ILE A 258 -11.91 3.40 8.69
C ILE A 258 -11.96 1.98 9.26
N SER A 259 -11.03 1.62 10.15
CA SER A 259 -10.92 0.27 10.73
C SER A 259 -12.11 -0.10 11.62
N LYS A 260 -12.77 0.87 12.25
CA LYS A 260 -14.03 0.63 13.00
C LYS A 260 -15.14 -0.01 12.17
N LYS A 261 -15.08 0.12 10.84
CA LYS A 261 -16.08 -0.43 9.91
C LYS A 261 -15.64 -1.77 9.29
N TRP A 262 -14.48 -2.26 9.68
CA TRP A 262 -14.04 -3.57 9.21
C TRP A 262 -14.72 -4.66 10.00
N THR A 263 -15.48 -5.47 9.31
CA THR A 263 -16.08 -6.71 9.82
C THR A 263 -15.27 -7.90 9.30
N PRO A 264 -15.36 -9.05 9.97
CA PRO A 264 -14.80 -10.31 9.50
C PRO A 264 -15.28 -10.64 8.09
#